data_288a92fca2ffb2a1c8fbc284e6049a37
#
_entry.id   288a92fca2ffb2a1c8fbc284e6049a37
#
_cell.length_a   1.000
_cell.length_b   1.000
_cell.length_c   1.000
_cell.angle_alpha   90.00
_cell.angle_beta   90.00
_cell.angle_gamma   90.00
#
_symmetry.space_group_name_H-M   'P 1'
#
loop_
_entity.id
_entity.type
_entity.pdbx_description
1 polymer ?
#
loop_
_entity_poly.entity_id
_entity_poly.type
_entity_poly.pdbx_seq_one_letter_code
_entity_poly.pdbx_strand_id
1 'polypeptide(L)'
;MVKKILVIHGPNLNLLGEREPGVYGNSSISELNSNIIDRAKEQGLECEIFQSNHEGAIIDKLHAARTAFDGVIINAGAYTHYSYAIRDAIAAIKIPCIEVHISNVFARDEFRSNSVIAPVCKGSISGFGFGSYYLAVQALAEL
;
A
#
# COMPACT_ATOMS: atom_id res chain seq x y z
N MET A 1 -12.38 -1.20 16.28
CA MET A 1 -11.06 -1.89 16.32
C MET A 1 -10.78 -2.60 15.02
N VAL A 2 -9.58 -2.41 14.47
CA VAL A 2 -9.15 -3.06 13.23
C VAL A 2 -8.76 -4.50 13.52
N LYS A 3 -9.29 -5.46 12.76
CA LYS A 3 -9.00 -6.89 12.90
C LYS A 3 -8.51 -7.54 11.62
N LYS A 4 -8.98 -7.07 10.47
CA LYS A 4 -8.63 -7.63 9.17
C LYS A 4 -8.22 -6.52 8.21
N ILE A 5 -7.04 -6.66 7.64
CA ILE A 5 -6.47 -5.66 6.75
C ILE A 5 -6.17 -6.22 5.37
N LEU A 6 -6.24 -5.34 4.37
CA LEU A 6 -5.90 -5.63 3.00
C LEU A 6 -4.67 -4.83 2.62
N VAL A 7 -3.69 -5.50 1.99
CA VAL A 7 -2.53 -4.81 1.40
C VAL A 7 -2.68 -4.86 -0.11
N ILE A 8 -2.62 -3.70 -0.75
CA ILE A 8 -2.68 -3.58 -2.21
C ILE A 8 -1.33 -3.12 -2.72
N HIS A 9 -0.75 -3.93 -3.61
CA HIS A 9 0.44 -3.58 -4.37
C HIS A 9 0.01 -3.20 -5.79
N GLY A 10 0.40 -2.02 -6.21
CA GLY A 10 0.11 -1.49 -7.54
C GLY A 10 1.04 -1.99 -8.64
N PRO A 11 1.06 -1.28 -9.77
CA PRO A 11 1.77 -1.71 -10.97
C PRO A 11 3.26 -1.87 -10.75
N ASN A 12 3.82 -2.88 -11.37
CA ASN A 12 5.24 -3.20 -11.40
C ASN A 12 5.82 -3.74 -10.09
N LEU A 13 5.05 -3.77 -8.99
CA LEU A 13 5.53 -4.29 -7.71
C LEU A 13 5.69 -5.81 -7.74
N ASN A 14 5.04 -6.49 -8.68
CA ASN A 14 5.28 -7.91 -8.93
C ASN A 14 6.73 -8.18 -9.40
N LEU A 15 7.44 -7.15 -9.87
CA LEU A 15 8.82 -7.25 -10.33
C LEU A 15 9.85 -6.85 -9.25
N LEU A 16 9.42 -6.73 -8.00
CA LEU A 16 10.32 -6.43 -6.89
C LEU A 16 11.47 -7.44 -6.84
N GLY A 17 12.69 -6.93 -6.68
CA GLY A 17 13.91 -7.74 -6.74
C GLY A 17 14.53 -7.82 -8.13
N GLU A 18 13.74 -7.59 -9.18
CA GLU A 18 14.20 -7.64 -10.58
C GLU A 18 14.35 -6.26 -11.19
N ARG A 19 13.54 -5.28 -10.71
CA ARG A 19 13.45 -3.92 -11.25
C ARG A 19 14.07 -2.93 -10.28
N GLU A 20 14.97 -2.07 -10.79
CA GLU A 20 15.59 -0.97 -10.04
C GLU A 20 16.09 -1.39 -8.65
N PRO A 21 17.03 -2.37 -8.55
CA PRO A 21 17.51 -2.83 -7.23
C PRO A 21 18.12 -1.73 -6.38
N GLY A 22 18.70 -0.70 -6.98
CA GLY A 22 19.26 0.46 -6.27
C GLY A 22 18.20 1.30 -5.57
N VAL A 23 16.92 1.21 -5.97
CA VAL A 23 15.80 1.95 -5.39
C VAL A 23 15.00 1.08 -4.43
N TYR A 24 14.68 -0.15 -4.84
CA TYR A 24 13.76 -1.05 -4.11
C TYR A 24 14.46 -2.19 -3.37
N GLY A 25 15.76 -2.40 -3.60
CA GLY A 25 16.51 -3.53 -3.05
C GLY A 25 16.34 -4.79 -3.89
N ASN A 26 16.95 -5.89 -3.43
CA ASN A 26 16.97 -7.17 -4.14
C ASN A 26 15.91 -8.16 -3.65
N SER A 27 15.19 -7.84 -2.59
CA SER A 27 14.19 -8.74 -2.02
C SER A 27 12.94 -8.81 -2.87
N SER A 28 12.34 -10.00 -2.96
CA SER A 28 11.16 -10.24 -3.80
C SER A 28 9.86 -9.80 -3.15
N ILE A 29 8.81 -9.67 -3.95
CA ILE A 29 7.45 -9.41 -3.44
C ILE A 29 6.97 -10.56 -2.55
N SER A 30 7.34 -11.81 -2.85
CA SER A 30 6.97 -12.96 -2.02
C SER A 30 7.54 -12.83 -0.62
N GLU A 31 8.79 -12.41 -0.50
CA GLU A 31 9.44 -12.17 0.78
C GLU A 31 8.77 -11.03 1.53
N LEU A 32 8.48 -9.92 0.84
CA LEU A 32 7.76 -8.80 1.43
C LEU A 32 6.39 -9.24 1.96
N ASN A 33 5.62 -9.96 1.14
CA ASN A 33 4.27 -10.40 1.51
C ASN A 33 4.31 -11.31 2.74
N SER A 34 5.25 -12.25 2.78
CA SER A 34 5.42 -13.15 3.92
C SER A 34 5.71 -12.36 5.20
N ASN A 35 6.59 -11.38 5.12
CA ASN A 35 6.94 -10.55 6.26
C ASN A 35 5.78 -9.67 6.72
N ILE A 36 5.00 -9.12 5.79
CA ILE A 36 3.82 -8.33 6.15
C ILE A 36 2.80 -9.17 6.90
N ILE A 37 2.53 -10.38 6.41
CA ILE A 37 1.57 -11.29 7.03
C ILE A 37 2.03 -11.66 8.44
N ASP A 38 3.33 -11.95 8.62
CA ASP A 38 3.89 -12.27 9.93
C ASP A 38 3.77 -11.09 10.90
N ARG A 39 4.09 -9.88 10.44
CA ARG A 39 3.97 -8.67 11.26
C ARG A 39 2.52 -8.38 11.64
N ALA A 40 1.59 -8.57 10.72
CA ALA A 40 0.16 -8.42 10.99
C ALA A 40 -0.28 -9.41 12.07
N LYS A 41 0.14 -10.66 11.95
CA LYS A 41 -0.19 -11.70 12.92
C LYS A 41 0.33 -11.38 14.32
N GLU A 42 1.55 -10.84 14.41
CA GLU A 42 2.11 -10.39 15.69
C GLU A 42 1.25 -9.31 16.36
N GLN A 43 0.54 -8.51 15.57
CA GLN A 43 -0.37 -7.46 16.03
C GLN A 43 -1.80 -7.95 16.23
N GLY A 44 -2.04 -9.24 16.03
CA GLY A 44 -3.39 -9.81 16.13
C GLY A 44 -4.29 -9.52 14.93
N LEU A 45 -3.70 -9.21 13.77
CA LEU A 45 -4.45 -8.87 12.57
C LEU A 45 -4.40 -10.00 11.54
N GLU A 46 -5.54 -10.26 10.89
CA GLU A 46 -5.58 -11.04 9.67
C GLU A 46 -5.20 -10.14 8.50
N CYS A 47 -4.45 -10.66 7.55
CA CYS A 47 -3.95 -9.87 6.43
C CYS A 47 -4.11 -10.63 5.12
N GLU A 48 -4.70 -9.98 4.13
CA GLU A 48 -4.77 -10.47 2.76
C GLU A 48 -3.94 -9.54 1.87
N ILE A 49 -3.23 -10.13 0.90
CA ILE A 49 -2.38 -9.41 -0.03
C ILE A 49 -2.98 -9.48 -1.43
N PHE A 50 -3.02 -8.38 -2.14
CA PHE A 50 -3.49 -8.29 -3.52
C PHE A 50 -2.51 -7.46 -4.33
N GLN A 51 -2.15 -7.92 -5.53
CA GLN A 51 -1.30 -7.18 -6.45
C GLN A 51 -1.98 -7.09 -7.80
N SER A 52 -1.93 -5.91 -8.43
CA SER A 52 -2.43 -5.74 -9.79
C SER A 52 -1.71 -4.60 -10.49
N ASN A 53 -1.51 -4.77 -11.80
CA ASN A 53 -1.03 -3.72 -12.68
C ASN A 53 -2.18 -2.88 -13.26
N HIS A 54 -3.42 -3.27 -13.01
CA HIS A 54 -4.60 -2.67 -13.62
C HIS A 54 -5.32 -1.73 -12.65
N GLU A 55 -5.49 -0.50 -13.08
CA GLU A 55 -6.17 0.52 -12.26
C GLU A 55 -7.60 0.08 -11.88
N GLY A 56 -8.36 -0.45 -12.83
CA GLY A 56 -9.72 -0.92 -12.58
C GLY A 56 -9.78 -2.06 -11.57
N ALA A 57 -8.83 -2.98 -11.62
CA ALA A 57 -8.77 -4.09 -10.67
C ALA A 57 -8.49 -3.58 -9.25
N ILE A 58 -7.63 -2.58 -9.10
CA ILE A 58 -7.35 -1.94 -7.82
C ILE A 58 -8.60 -1.26 -7.28
N ILE A 59 -9.32 -0.54 -8.12
CA ILE A 59 -10.57 0.12 -7.75
C ILE A 59 -11.62 -0.90 -7.29
N ASP A 60 -11.79 -1.98 -8.05
CA ASP A 60 -12.75 -3.03 -7.70
C ASP A 60 -12.39 -3.69 -6.37
N LYS A 61 -11.10 -3.90 -6.12
CA LYS A 61 -10.63 -4.47 -4.86
C LYS A 61 -10.89 -3.52 -3.69
N LEU A 62 -10.69 -2.22 -3.88
CA LEU A 62 -11.02 -1.22 -2.87
C LEU A 62 -12.52 -1.22 -2.57
N HIS A 63 -13.36 -1.27 -3.60
CA HIS A 63 -14.82 -1.34 -3.40
C HIS A 63 -15.22 -2.57 -2.59
N ALA A 64 -14.64 -3.73 -2.90
CA ALA A 64 -14.89 -4.96 -2.16
C ALA A 64 -14.41 -4.85 -0.71
N ALA A 65 -13.34 -4.12 -0.47
CA ALA A 65 -12.75 -3.97 0.85
C ALA A 65 -13.66 -3.27 1.86
N ARG A 66 -14.58 -2.40 1.39
CA ARG A 66 -15.45 -1.62 2.29
C ARG A 66 -16.32 -2.47 3.21
N THR A 67 -16.57 -3.72 2.84
CA THR A 67 -17.37 -4.65 3.65
C THR A 67 -16.60 -5.85 4.15
N ALA A 68 -15.40 -6.10 3.59
CA ALA A 68 -14.61 -7.29 3.89
C ALA A 68 -13.41 -7.03 4.80
N PHE A 69 -12.98 -5.78 4.91
CA PHE A 69 -11.78 -5.41 5.67
C PHE A 69 -12.06 -4.21 6.55
N ASP A 70 -11.22 -4.05 7.57
CA ASP A 70 -11.29 -2.92 8.52
C ASP A 70 -10.29 -1.83 8.18
N GLY A 71 -9.31 -2.11 7.34
CA GLY A 71 -8.31 -1.14 6.93
C GLY A 71 -7.54 -1.62 5.70
N VAL A 72 -6.90 -0.68 5.02
CA VAL A 72 -6.15 -0.93 3.78
C VAL A 72 -4.78 -0.27 3.87
N ILE A 73 -3.77 -0.99 3.40
CA ILE A 73 -2.44 -0.44 3.13
C ILE A 73 -2.28 -0.47 1.62
N ILE A 74 -2.00 0.68 1.00
CA ILE A 74 -1.88 0.75 -0.45
C ILE A 74 -0.55 1.35 -0.88
N ASN A 75 0.16 0.64 -1.74
CA ASN A 75 1.24 1.17 -2.54
C ASN A 75 0.76 1.17 -3.98
N ALA A 76 0.23 2.29 -4.43
CA ALA A 76 -0.39 2.40 -5.75
C ALA A 76 0.64 2.53 -6.89
N GLY A 77 1.95 2.50 -6.58
CA GLY A 77 2.99 2.66 -7.57
C GLY A 77 2.85 4.00 -8.28
N ALA A 78 3.05 4.02 -9.59
CA ALA A 78 2.95 5.26 -10.37
C ALA A 78 1.55 5.87 -10.36
N TYR A 79 0.50 5.07 -10.15
CA TYR A 79 -0.86 5.60 -10.05
C TYR A 79 -1.04 6.60 -8.90
N THR A 80 -0.18 6.55 -7.89
CA THR A 80 -0.15 7.50 -6.78
C THR A 80 -0.13 8.94 -7.25
N HIS A 81 0.54 9.19 -8.37
CA HIS A 81 0.86 10.55 -8.81
C HIS A 81 -0.19 11.15 -9.75
N TYR A 82 -1.13 10.33 -10.25
CA TYR A 82 -2.09 10.83 -11.25
C TYR A 82 -3.46 10.14 -11.25
N SER A 83 -3.68 9.06 -10.50
CA SER A 83 -4.95 8.36 -10.55
C SER A 83 -5.99 9.00 -9.64
N TYR A 84 -6.77 9.89 -10.20
CA TYR A 84 -7.92 10.46 -9.49
C TYR A 84 -9.01 9.41 -9.26
N ALA A 85 -9.07 8.38 -10.12
CA ALA A 85 -10.05 7.30 -9.97
C ALA A 85 -9.76 6.46 -8.72
N ILE A 86 -8.49 6.15 -8.44
CA ILE A 86 -8.11 5.45 -7.20
C ILE A 86 -8.33 6.37 -5.99
N ARG A 87 -8.01 7.65 -6.10
CA ARG A 87 -8.29 8.63 -5.05
C ARG A 87 -9.78 8.61 -4.66
N ASP A 88 -10.66 8.65 -5.65
CA ASP A 88 -12.10 8.66 -5.42
C ASP A 88 -12.57 7.34 -4.78
N ALA A 89 -11.99 6.21 -5.19
CA ALA A 89 -12.31 4.91 -4.60
C ALA A 89 -11.93 4.87 -3.12
N ILE A 90 -10.75 5.36 -2.76
CA ILE A 90 -10.30 5.41 -1.37
C ILE A 90 -11.24 6.27 -0.53
N ALA A 91 -11.62 7.43 -1.06
CA ALA A 91 -12.54 8.33 -0.35
C ALA A 91 -13.93 7.69 -0.17
N ALA A 92 -14.37 6.89 -1.14
CA ALA A 92 -15.71 6.29 -1.13
C ALA A 92 -15.87 5.15 -0.12
N ILE A 93 -14.81 4.38 0.13
CA ILE A 93 -14.92 3.16 0.95
C ILE A 93 -15.02 3.41 2.46
N LYS A 94 -14.58 4.55 2.93
CA LYS A 94 -14.76 5.03 4.32
C LYS A 94 -14.11 4.17 5.41
N ILE A 95 -13.18 3.29 5.05
CA ILE A 95 -12.32 2.61 6.01
C ILE A 95 -10.94 3.25 5.97
N PRO A 96 -10.15 3.20 7.06
CA PRO A 96 -8.82 3.82 7.06
C PRO A 96 -7.92 3.18 6.01
N CYS A 97 -7.27 4.03 5.23
CA CYS A 97 -6.32 3.61 4.22
C CYS A 97 -4.99 4.33 4.49
N ILE A 98 -3.89 3.60 4.49
CA ILE A 98 -2.56 4.16 4.64
C ILE A 98 -1.79 3.97 3.34
N GLU A 99 -1.28 5.08 2.80
CA GLU A 99 -0.42 5.08 1.63
C GLU A 99 0.99 4.72 2.06
N VAL A 100 1.64 3.79 1.34
CA VAL A 100 3.04 3.43 1.61
C VAL A 100 3.87 3.46 0.33
N HIS A 101 5.14 3.79 0.47
CA HIS A 101 6.14 3.70 -0.57
C HIS A 101 7.43 3.15 0.01
N ILE A 102 8.11 2.28 -0.74
CA ILE A 102 9.38 1.68 -0.33
C ILE A 102 10.48 2.73 -0.35
N SER A 103 10.57 3.50 -1.45
CA SER A 103 11.56 4.55 -1.61
C SER A 103 11.10 5.86 -0.98
N ASN A 104 12.06 6.75 -0.73
CA ASN A 104 11.73 8.14 -0.41
C ASN A 104 11.33 8.84 -1.72
N VAL A 105 10.03 9.01 -1.93
CA VAL A 105 9.49 9.57 -3.17
C VAL A 105 9.95 11.03 -3.41
N PHE A 106 10.31 11.75 -2.36
CA PHE A 106 10.79 13.13 -2.45
C PHE A 106 12.25 13.21 -2.94
N ALA A 107 12.98 12.11 -2.91
CA ALA A 107 14.36 12.02 -3.38
C ALA A 107 14.47 11.52 -4.83
N ARG A 108 13.36 11.26 -5.49
CA ARG A 108 13.29 10.74 -6.86
C ARG A 108 12.84 11.83 -7.83
N ASP A 109 12.30 11.45 -8.99
CA ASP A 109 11.80 12.38 -10.01
C ASP A 109 10.76 13.35 -9.41
N GLU A 110 10.74 14.59 -9.87
CA GLU A 110 9.88 15.63 -9.33
C GLU A 110 8.41 15.22 -9.25
N PHE A 111 7.88 14.55 -10.29
CA PHE A 111 6.47 14.13 -10.30
C PHE A 111 6.14 13.15 -9.17
N ARG A 112 7.15 12.42 -8.65
CA ARG A 112 6.95 11.43 -7.59
C ARG A 112 6.78 12.06 -6.22
N SER A 113 7.09 13.35 -6.08
CA SER A 113 6.88 14.07 -4.82
C SER A 113 5.42 14.48 -4.61
N ASN A 114 4.58 14.33 -5.64
CA ASN A 114 3.17 14.69 -5.57
C ASN A 114 2.30 13.43 -5.54
N SER A 115 1.50 13.29 -4.48
CA SER A 115 0.55 12.20 -4.34
C SER A 115 -0.87 12.75 -4.42
N VAL A 116 -1.66 12.24 -5.37
CA VAL A 116 -3.08 12.61 -5.45
C VAL A 116 -3.94 11.78 -4.50
N ILE A 117 -3.42 10.65 -4.00
CA ILE A 117 -4.19 9.80 -3.07
C ILE A 117 -3.93 10.13 -1.60
N ALA A 118 -2.79 10.76 -1.27
CA ALA A 118 -2.45 11.10 0.11
C ALA A 118 -3.55 11.90 0.84
N PRO A 119 -4.20 12.89 0.20
CA PRO A 119 -5.23 13.68 0.89
C PRO A 119 -6.45 12.88 1.36
N VAL A 120 -6.71 11.73 0.77
CA VAL A 120 -7.85 10.87 1.14
C VAL A 120 -7.44 9.66 1.97
N CYS A 121 -6.14 9.46 2.18
CA CYS A 121 -5.62 8.44 3.08
C CYS A 121 -5.57 8.96 4.51
N LYS A 122 -5.59 8.06 5.48
CA LYS A 122 -5.42 8.40 6.90
C LYS A 122 -4.03 8.95 7.17
N GLY A 123 -3.02 8.42 6.49
CA GLY A 123 -1.65 8.85 6.58
C GLY A 123 -0.81 8.28 5.45
N SER A 124 0.45 8.69 5.38
CA SER A 124 1.38 8.28 4.35
C SER A 124 2.74 7.98 4.96
N ILE A 125 3.37 6.88 4.55
CA ILE A 125 4.68 6.46 5.03
C ILE A 125 5.55 6.12 3.82
N SER A 126 6.71 6.75 3.70
CA SER A 126 7.62 6.49 2.59
C SER A 126 9.07 6.49 3.04
N GLY A 127 9.93 5.77 2.32
CA GLY A 127 11.38 5.90 2.46
C GLY A 127 12.05 4.89 3.38
N PHE A 128 11.33 3.97 3.98
CA PHE A 128 11.88 3.03 4.95
C PHE A 128 11.98 1.60 4.42
N GLY A 129 12.04 1.45 3.09
CA GLY A 129 12.07 0.13 2.48
C GLY A 129 10.82 -0.69 2.83
N PHE A 130 10.99 -1.96 3.10
CA PHE A 130 9.88 -2.81 3.54
C PHE A 130 9.32 -2.35 4.89
N GLY A 131 10.13 -1.67 5.69
CA GLY A 131 9.68 -1.09 6.96
C GLY A 131 8.51 -0.13 6.82
N SER A 132 8.35 0.52 5.67
CA SER A 132 7.19 1.38 5.43
C SER A 132 5.88 0.61 5.57
N TYR A 133 5.82 -0.62 5.05
CA TYR A 133 4.67 -1.50 5.20
C TYR A 133 4.47 -1.93 6.67
N TYR A 134 5.57 -2.27 7.34
CA TYR A 134 5.49 -2.74 8.74
C TYR A 134 4.98 -1.65 9.66
N LEU A 135 5.43 -0.41 9.44
CA LEU A 135 4.95 0.75 10.18
C LEU A 135 3.46 1.00 9.92
N ALA A 136 3.00 0.78 8.69
CA ALA A 136 1.59 0.92 8.35
C ALA A 136 0.73 -0.15 9.05
N VAL A 137 1.23 -1.37 9.14
CA VAL A 137 0.56 -2.45 9.90
C VAL A 137 0.37 -2.03 11.35
N GLN A 138 1.42 -1.52 11.97
CA GLN A 138 1.37 -1.05 13.35
C GLN A 138 0.39 0.12 13.51
N ALA A 139 0.41 1.06 12.58
CA ALA A 139 -0.50 2.20 12.61
C ALA A 139 -1.97 1.75 12.55
N LEU A 140 -2.29 0.81 11.66
CA LEU A 140 -3.66 0.27 11.59
C LEU A 140 -4.05 -0.47 12.86
N ALA A 141 -3.12 -1.21 13.46
CA ALA A 141 -3.40 -1.95 14.69
C ALA A 141 -3.77 -1.04 15.87
N GLU A 142 -3.37 0.22 15.82
CA GLU A 142 -3.64 1.21 16.85
C GLU A 142 -4.93 2.01 16.65
N LEU A 143 -5.62 1.80 15.54
CA LEU A 143 -6.86 2.54 15.23
C LEU A 143 -8.15 1.90 15.81
#